data_61194983edf6e4e093a948bdd7779901
#
_entry.id   61194983edf6e4e093a948bdd7779901
#
_cell.length_a   1.000
_cell.length_b   1.000
_cell.length_c   1.000
_cell.angle_alpha   90.00
_cell.angle_beta   90.00
_cell.angle_gamma   90.00
#
_symmetry.space_group_name_H-M   'P 1'
#
loop_
_entity.id
_entity.type
_entity.pdbx_description
1 polymer ?
#
loop_
_entity_poly.entity_id
_entity_poly.type
_entity_poly.pdbx_seq_one_letter_code
_entity_poly.pdbx_strand_id
1 'polypeptide(L)'
;FVGLPPDIVAVRDLIQKKIITANQPYAYFRGMLAQDFIKVDYNGNPQYIGRDKGQWSESETYIRGYDEKARGYYVDRVWHGGCYWQCNVDSCTGSEPMYGNADWSCLIGGGNMIVDINSTEGDSFPAGSDWTTELVAEVWNAEMYLPEDRLMSLGMQVNWQRISQDPVADKAWNAGHPTGADTLTLQVDSKKDLPSVWKAGSKVGFKCTVIFPDGKQKSGNYSIVN
;
A
#
# COMPACT_ATOMS: atom_id res chain seq x y z
N PHE A 1 -4.11 -27.38 41.71
CA PHE A 1 -4.20 -27.39 40.23
C PHE A 1 -5.59 -26.96 39.72
N VAL A 2 -6.42 -26.40 40.60
CA VAL A 2 -7.69 -25.76 40.19
C VAL A 2 -7.35 -24.54 39.41
N GLY A 3 -7.82 -24.45 38.16
CA GLY A 3 -7.60 -23.28 37.28
C GLY A 3 -6.54 -23.47 36.20
N LEU A 4 -5.93 -24.63 36.07
CA LEU A 4 -5.10 -24.92 34.90
C LEU A 4 -5.98 -25.20 33.67
N PRO A 5 -5.58 -24.75 32.49
CA PRO A 5 -6.27 -25.10 31.25
C PRO A 5 -6.39 -26.62 31.08
N PRO A 6 -7.50 -27.13 30.51
CA PRO A 6 -7.75 -28.56 30.34
C PRO A 6 -6.65 -29.31 29.59
N ASP A 7 -6.00 -28.67 28.66
CA ASP A 7 -4.88 -29.21 27.88
C ASP A 7 -3.64 -29.49 28.74
N ILE A 8 -3.31 -28.59 29.68
CA ILE A 8 -2.18 -28.79 30.61
C ILE A 8 -2.50 -29.93 31.59
N VAL A 9 -3.76 -30.06 32.03
CA VAL A 9 -4.21 -31.17 32.85
C VAL A 9 -4.07 -32.50 32.09
N ALA A 10 -4.49 -32.53 30.81
CA ALA A 10 -4.38 -33.72 29.97
C ALA A 10 -2.92 -34.16 29.78
N VAL A 11 -2.01 -33.22 29.49
CA VAL A 11 -0.56 -33.50 29.33
C VAL A 11 0.02 -34.05 30.64
N ARG A 12 -0.31 -33.41 31.77
CA ARG A 12 0.12 -33.91 33.10
C ARG A 12 -0.33 -35.33 33.34
N ASP A 13 -1.60 -35.65 33.05
CA ASP A 13 -2.18 -36.98 33.27
C ASP A 13 -1.52 -38.03 32.37
N LEU A 14 -1.16 -37.70 31.15
CA LEU A 14 -0.40 -38.56 30.23
C LEU A 14 1.01 -38.85 30.76
N ILE A 15 1.69 -37.84 31.33
CA ILE A 15 2.99 -38.03 31.96
C ILE A 15 2.86 -38.93 33.20
N GLN A 16 1.88 -38.67 34.06
CA GLN A 16 1.63 -39.48 35.28
C GLN A 16 1.30 -40.92 34.93
N LYS A 17 0.57 -41.17 33.86
CA LYS A 17 0.28 -42.52 33.34
C LYS A 17 1.45 -43.16 32.61
N LYS A 18 2.60 -42.46 32.51
CA LYS A 18 3.79 -42.92 31.78
C LYS A 18 3.53 -43.18 30.28
N ILE A 19 2.50 -42.59 29.72
CA ILE A 19 2.18 -42.70 28.28
C ILE A 19 3.14 -41.87 27.45
N ILE A 20 3.58 -40.72 27.99
CA ILE A 20 4.61 -39.86 27.41
C ILE A 20 5.71 -39.56 28.41
N THR A 21 6.93 -39.39 27.96
CA THR A 21 8.05 -39.00 28.84
C THR A 21 8.01 -37.50 29.10
N ALA A 22 8.67 -37.04 30.17
CA ALA A 22 8.76 -35.63 30.53
C ALA A 22 9.36 -34.73 29.41
N ASN A 23 10.13 -35.31 28.49
CA ASN A 23 10.72 -34.61 27.38
C ASN A 23 9.81 -34.52 26.14
N GLN A 24 8.68 -35.24 26.11
CA GLN A 24 7.74 -35.26 24.98
C GLN A 24 6.52 -34.33 25.15
N PRO A 25 6.21 -33.71 26.31
CA PRO A 25 4.99 -32.91 26.48
C PRO A 25 4.92 -31.76 25.49
N TYR A 26 6.06 -31.12 25.19
CA TYR A 26 6.11 -29.99 24.29
C TYR A 26 5.77 -30.39 22.85
N ALA A 27 6.32 -31.49 22.36
CA ALA A 27 6.04 -31.99 21.01
C ALA A 27 4.58 -32.47 20.89
N TYR A 28 4.10 -33.19 21.91
CA TYR A 28 2.72 -33.64 21.96
C TYR A 28 1.72 -32.48 22.03
N PHE A 29 1.98 -31.51 22.92
CA PHE A 29 1.18 -30.30 23.07
C PHE A 29 1.18 -29.46 21.80
N ARG A 30 2.33 -29.32 21.14
CA ARG A 30 2.45 -28.62 19.86
C ARG A 30 1.67 -29.33 18.74
N GLY A 31 1.68 -30.64 18.71
CA GLY A 31 0.89 -31.47 17.78
C GLY A 31 -0.61 -31.29 18.00
N MET A 32 -1.06 -31.30 19.25
CA MET A 32 -2.46 -31.04 19.59
C MET A 32 -2.87 -29.60 19.24
N LEU A 33 -2.05 -28.61 19.58
CA LEU A 33 -2.34 -27.20 19.27
C LEU A 33 -2.45 -26.93 17.77
N ALA A 34 -1.75 -27.70 16.96
CA ALA A 34 -1.85 -27.59 15.50
C ALA A 34 -3.14 -28.21 14.94
N GLN A 35 -3.81 -29.05 15.69
CA GLN A 35 -4.97 -29.82 15.19
C GLN A 35 -6.32 -29.43 15.82
N ASP A 36 -6.35 -29.02 17.09
CA ASP A 36 -7.61 -28.95 17.85
C ASP A 36 -7.81 -27.64 18.66
N PHE A 37 -6.84 -26.72 18.72
CA PHE A 37 -6.97 -25.52 19.55
C PHE A 37 -6.87 -24.24 18.74
N ILE A 38 -7.95 -23.48 18.76
CA ILE A 38 -7.94 -22.08 18.40
C ILE A 38 -7.11 -21.36 19.45
N LYS A 39 -5.91 -20.87 19.08
CA LYS A 39 -5.20 -19.94 19.96
C LYS A 39 -6.04 -18.69 20.11
N VAL A 40 -6.39 -18.36 21.33
CA VAL A 40 -7.06 -17.11 21.65
C VAL A 40 -6.13 -16.22 22.46
N ASP A 41 -6.29 -14.89 22.32
CA ASP A 41 -5.65 -13.92 23.20
C ASP A 41 -6.34 -13.94 24.58
N TYR A 42 -5.86 -13.09 25.51
CA TYR A 42 -6.42 -12.99 26.85
C TYR A 42 -7.89 -12.47 26.88
N ASN A 43 -8.39 -11.89 25.79
CA ASN A 43 -9.78 -11.44 25.63
C ASN A 43 -10.67 -12.51 24.97
N GLY A 44 -10.10 -13.66 24.59
CA GLY A 44 -10.85 -14.73 23.91
C GLY A 44 -10.94 -14.56 22.38
N ASN A 45 -10.24 -13.61 21.77
CA ASN A 45 -10.23 -13.45 20.33
C ASN A 45 -9.29 -14.47 19.68
N PRO A 46 -9.66 -15.04 18.50
CA PRO A 46 -8.81 -15.96 17.77
C PRO A 46 -7.45 -15.35 17.42
N GLN A 47 -6.37 -16.05 17.75
CA GLN A 47 -5.04 -15.71 17.27
C GLN A 47 -4.79 -16.37 15.92
N TYR A 48 -4.54 -15.53 14.91
CA TYR A 48 -4.24 -16.01 13.57
C TYR A 48 -2.78 -16.43 13.43
N ILE A 49 -2.57 -17.56 12.77
CA ILE A 49 -1.25 -18.06 12.40
C ILE A 49 -0.90 -17.46 11.03
N GLY A 50 0.18 -16.70 10.97
CA GLY A 50 0.69 -16.17 9.69
C GLY A 50 1.17 -17.30 8.79
N ARG A 51 0.67 -17.36 7.55
CA ARG A 51 1.01 -18.38 6.57
C ARG A 51 1.57 -17.70 5.31
N ASP A 52 2.85 -17.93 5.03
CA ASP A 52 3.47 -17.45 3.80
C ASP A 52 3.04 -18.35 2.64
N LYS A 53 2.40 -17.74 1.66
CA LYS A 53 1.92 -18.38 0.42
C LYS A 53 2.87 -18.13 -0.76
N GLY A 54 4.01 -17.46 -0.52
CA GLY A 54 4.97 -17.10 -1.56
C GLY A 54 4.50 -15.93 -2.43
N GLN A 55 4.70 -16.02 -3.74
CA GLN A 55 4.26 -15.00 -4.69
C GLN A 55 2.73 -15.02 -4.83
N TRP A 56 2.14 -13.83 -4.92
CA TRP A 56 0.71 -13.69 -5.19
C TRP A 56 0.35 -14.28 -6.58
N SER A 57 -0.82 -14.87 -6.64
CA SER A 57 -1.41 -15.42 -7.88
C SER A 57 -2.88 -15.02 -7.97
N GLU A 58 -3.31 -14.55 -9.12
CA GLU A 58 -4.69 -14.17 -9.40
C GLU A 58 -5.68 -15.33 -9.22
N SER A 59 -5.24 -16.55 -9.49
CA SER A 59 -6.08 -17.76 -9.43
C SER A 59 -6.17 -18.39 -8.05
N GLU A 60 -5.33 -17.98 -7.10
CA GLU A 60 -5.36 -18.51 -5.73
C GLU A 60 -6.34 -17.76 -4.85
N THR A 61 -6.88 -18.48 -3.86
CA THR A 61 -7.72 -17.92 -2.81
C THR A 61 -6.89 -17.71 -1.54
N TYR A 62 -6.95 -16.51 -1.00
CA TYR A 62 -6.28 -16.09 0.22
C TYR A 62 -7.30 -15.80 1.30
N ILE A 63 -6.96 -16.12 2.54
CA ILE A 63 -7.88 -16.02 3.67
C ILE A 63 -7.26 -15.30 4.88
N ARG A 64 -8.15 -14.66 5.64
CA ARG A 64 -7.94 -14.33 7.04
C ARG A 64 -9.11 -14.89 7.84
N GLY A 65 -9.04 -16.18 8.18
CA GLY A 65 -10.15 -16.89 8.80
C GLY A 65 -9.81 -18.30 9.19
N TYR A 66 -10.83 -19.07 9.45
CA TYR A 66 -10.70 -20.49 9.76
C TYR A 66 -10.51 -21.31 8.49
N ASP A 67 -9.45 -22.11 8.46
CA ASP A 67 -9.18 -23.07 7.38
C ASP A 67 -9.64 -24.46 7.82
N GLU A 68 -10.71 -24.98 7.21
CA GLU A 68 -11.30 -26.27 7.50
C GLU A 68 -10.33 -27.45 7.30
N LYS A 69 -9.46 -27.35 6.28
CA LYS A 69 -8.49 -28.39 5.95
C LYS A 69 -7.34 -28.42 6.94
N ALA A 70 -6.84 -27.26 7.30
CA ALA A 70 -5.73 -27.11 8.24
C ALA A 70 -6.21 -27.01 9.71
N ARG A 71 -7.53 -26.97 9.95
CA ARG A 71 -8.18 -26.89 11.27
C ARG A 71 -7.58 -25.81 12.18
N GLY A 72 -7.56 -24.56 11.68
CA GLY A 72 -7.02 -23.44 12.45
C GLY A 72 -7.34 -22.10 11.85
N TYR A 73 -7.11 -21.02 12.61
CA TYR A 73 -7.22 -19.66 12.12
C TYR A 73 -5.90 -19.23 11.49
N TYR A 74 -5.96 -18.85 10.23
CA TYR A 74 -4.80 -18.43 9.44
C TYR A 74 -4.99 -17.03 8.89
N VAL A 75 -3.88 -16.36 8.66
CA VAL A 75 -3.81 -15.16 7.85
C VAL A 75 -2.76 -15.37 6.77
N ASP A 76 -3.20 -15.37 5.53
CA ASP A 76 -2.33 -15.56 4.38
C ASP A 76 -1.52 -14.31 4.10
N ARG A 77 -0.27 -14.52 3.74
CA ARG A 77 0.71 -13.50 3.37
C ARG A 77 1.37 -13.88 2.07
N VAL A 78 1.61 -12.87 1.25
CA VAL A 78 2.17 -13.05 -0.10
C VAL A 78 3.19 -11.97 -0.43
N TRP A 79 4.10 -12.28 -1.32
CA TRP A 79 4.96 -11.30 -1.98
C TRP A 79 4.30 -10.84 -3.28
N HIS A 80 4.24 -9.52 -3.51
CA HIS A 80 3.76 -8.93 -4.75
C HIS A 80 4.34 -7.53 -4.93
N GLY A 81 4.84 -7.20 -6.14
CA GLY A 81 5.38 -5.89 -6.46
C GLY A 81 6.49 -5.42 -5.51
N GLY A 82 7.40 -6.31 -5.10
CA GLY A 82 8.48 -6.00 -4.17
C GLY A 82 8.04 -5.75 -2.71
N CYS A 83 6.76 -5.96 -2.41
CA CYS A 83 6.18 -5.79 -1.08
C CYS A 83 5.65 -7.10 -0.51
N TYR A 84 5.61 -7.19 0.82
CA TYR A 84 5.03 -8.32 1.54
C TYR A 84 3.68 -7.91 2.12
N TRP A 85 2.63 -8.61 1.74
CA TRP A 85 1.23 -8.27 2.01
C TRP A 85 0.57 -9.30 2.89
N GLN A 86 -0.41 -8.86 3.67
CA GLN A 86 -1.26 -9.69 4.50
C GLN A 86 -2.72 -9.53 4.08
N CYS A 87 -3.42 -10.64 3.90
CA CYS A 87 -4.85 -10.65 3.64
C CYS A 87 -5.62 -10.13 4.87
N ASN A 88 -6.61 -9.25 4.65
CA ASN A 88 -7.41 -8.62 5.70
C ASN A 88 -8.85 -9.12 5.75
N VAL A 89 -9.29 -9.84 4.72
CA VAL A 89 -10.67 -10.29 4.55
C VAL A 89 -10.79 -11.80 4.74
N ASP A 90 -12.00 -12.27 5.03
CA ASP A 90 -12.26 -13.68 5.28
C ASP A 90 -11.84 -14.56 4.10
N SER A 91 -12.01 -14.04 2.86
CA SER A 91 -11.56 -14.71 1.64
C SER A 91 -11.51 -13.72 0.49
N CYS A 92 -10.46 -13.79 -0.33
CA CYS A 92 -10.37 -13.08 -1.60
C CYS A 92 -9.67 -13.92 -2.68
N THR A 93 -10.16 -13.80 -3.93
CA THR A 93 -9.57 -14.41 -5.13
C THR A 93 -9.53 -13.34 -6.22
N GLY A 94 -8.42 -13.22 -6.95
CA GLY A 94 -8.26 -12.19 -7.98
C GLY A 94 -8.09 -10.76 -7.45
N SER A 95 -8.13 -10.57 -6.14
CA SER A 95 -7.86 -9.27 -5.50
C SER A 95 -6.35 -9.06 -5.42
N GLU A 96 -5.84 -8.15 -6.22
CA GLU A 96 -4.40 -7.87 -6.30
C GLU A 96 -3.91 -7.08 -5.09
N PRO A 97 -2.83 -7.54 -4.41
CA PRO A 97 -2.22 -6.80 -3.31
C PRO A 97 -1.58 -5.51 -3.81
N MET A 98 -2.17 -4.38 -3.42
CA MET A 98 -1.62 -3.08 -3.77
C MET A 98 -2.01 -2.03 -2.73
N TYR A 99 -1.31 -0.91 -2.76
CA TYR A 99 -1.60 0.20 -1.85
C TYR A 99 -3.00 0.77 -2.13
N GLY A 100 -3.79 0.97 -1.07
CA GLY A 100 -5.18 1.43 -1.17
C GLY A 100 -6.21 0.31 -1.34
N ASN A 101 -5.81 -0.93 -1.64
CA ASN A 101 -6.73 -2.06 -1.64
C ASN A 101 -7.01 -2.52 -0.20
N ALA A 102 -8.28 -2.41 0.25
CA ALA A 102 -8.70 -2.73 1.61
C ALA A 102 -8.54 -4.21 1.97
N ASP A 103 -8.53 -5.11 0.96
CA ASP A 103 -8.34 -6.55 1.17
C ASP A 103 -6.94 -6.91 1.64
N TRP A 104 -5.99 -5.97 1.53
CA TRP A 104 -4.59 -6.20 1.83
C TRP A 104 -3.97 -5.13 2.71
N SER A 105 -3.08 -5.54 3.59
CA SER A 105 -2.19 -4.65 4.34
C SER A 105 -0.74 -4.92 3.96
N CYS A 106 -0.02 -3.88 3.58
CA CYS A 106 1.41 -3.99 3.34
C CYS A 106 2.17 -4.08 4.67
N LEU A 107 2.89 -5.18 4.88
CA LEU A 107 3.73 -5.41 6.06
C LEU A 107 5.16 -4.92 5.86
N ILE A 108 5.70 -5.13 4.64
CA ILE A 108 7.06 -4.74 4.27
C ILE A 108 7.01 -4.09 2.90
N GLY A 109 7.71 -3.00 2.69
CA GLY A 109 7.80 -2.28 1.41
C GLY A 109 6.81 -1.14 1.23
N GLY A 110 5.80 -0.97 2.10
CA GLY A 110 4.78 0.08 1.99
C GLY A 110 5.27 1.53 2.07
N GLY A 111 6.56 1.74 2.38
CA GLY A 111 7.21 3.05 2.32
C GLY A 111 7.78 3.42 0.94
N ASN A 112 7.80 2.47 0.01
CA ASN A 112 8.48 2.58 -1.30
C ASN A 112 7.58 3.15 -2.41
N MET A 113 6.49 3.83 -2.06
CA MET A 113 5.68 4.54 -3.04
C MET A 113 6.41 5.77 -3.55
N ILE A 114 6.52 5.88 -4.86
CA ILE A 114 7.19 6.97 -5.56
C ILE A 114 6.19 7.59 -6.54
N VAL A 115 6.21 8.91 -6.64
CA VAL A 115 5.57 9.66 -7.73
C VAL A 115 6.70 10.34 -8.49
N ASP A 116 6.92 9.92 -9.72
CA ASP A 116 7.90 10.52 -10.62
C ASP A 116 7.16 11.33 -11.70
N ILE A 117 7.75 12.41 -12.17
CA ILE A 117 7.11 13.29 -13.16
C ILE A 117 8.03 13.47 -14.34
N ASN A 118 7.53 13.13 -15.51
CA ASN A 118 8.19 13.31 -16.79
C ASN A 118 7.49 14.37 -17.63
N SER A 119 8.22 15.04 -18.49
CA SER A 119 7.68 16.00 -19.46
C SER A 119 7.86 15.46 -20.87
N THR A 120 6.86 15.64 -21.72
CA THR A 120 6.91 15.21 -23.14
C THR A 120 7.91 16.01 -23.97
N GLU A 121 8.11 17.30 -23.63
CA GLU A 121 8.95 18.24 -24.40
C GLU A 121 10.22 18.65 -23.61
N GLY A 122 10.50 18.00 -22.46
CA GLY A 122 11.65 18.36 -21.63
C GLY A 122 11.37 19.45 -20.59
N ASP A 123 12.43 20.02 -20.04
CA ASP A 123 12.40 20.90 -18.87
C ASP A 123 12.90 22.33 -19.13
N SER A 124 13.40 22.61 -20.35
CA SER A 124 14.02 23.88 -20.68
C SER A 124 13.38 24.54 -21.92
N PHE A 125 12.83 25.73 -21.74
CA PHE A 125 12.11 26.45 -22.78
C PHE A 125 12.53 27.92 -22.87
N PRO A 126 12.91 28.41 -24.05
CA PRO A 126 13.41 29.78 -24.20
C PRO A 126 12.33 30.84 -23.91
N ALA A 127 12.77 31.97 -23.34
CA ALA A 127 11.91 33.11 -23.10
C ALA A 127 11.37 33.70 -24.43
N GLY A 128 10.10 34.10 -24.38
CA GLY A 128 9.44 34.77 -25.52
C GLY A 128 8.95 33.85 -26.62
N SER A 129 9.09 32.54 -26.46
CA SER A 129 8.43 31.55 -27.33
C SER A 129 7.15 31.03 -26.68
N ASP A 130 6.15 30.74 -27.51
CA ASP A 130 4.96 30.02 -27.11
C ASP A 130 5.25 28.50 -27.17
N TRP A 131 4.92 27.80 -26.12
CA TRP A 131 5.09 26.35 -26.03
C TRP A 131 4.04 25.72 -25.13
N THR A 132 3.81 24.45 -25.36
CA THR A 132 2.99 23.59 -24.50
C THR A 132 3.76 22.31 -24.23
N THR A 133 3.55 21.72 -23.09
CA THR A 133 4.08 20.39 -22.75
C THR A 133 3.08 19.62 -21.86
N GLU A 134 3.18 18.32 -21.85
CA GLU A 134 2.49 17.47 -20.88
C GLU A 134 3.44 17.06 -19.78
N LEU A 135 3.03 17.25 -18.55
CA LEU A 135 3.66 16.63 -17.39
C LEU A 135 2.87 15.37 -17.05
N VAL A 136 3.52 14.22 -17.08
CA VAL A 136 2.92 12.92 -16.77
C VAL A 136 3.51 12.41 -15.47
N ALA A 137 2.66 12.24 -14.45
CA ALA A 137 3.05 11.65 -13.18
C ALA A 137 2.92 10.13 -13.25
N GLU A 138 4.01 9.43 -13.01
CA GLU A 138 4.08 7.99 -12.89
C GLU A 138 4.09 7.59 -11.42
N VAL A 139 3.20 6.70 -11.03
CA VAL A 139 3.10 6.21 -9.65
C VAL A 139 3.61 4.78 -9.58
N TRP A 140 4.58 4.56 -8.70
CA TRP A 140 5.21 3.26 -8.49
C TRP A 140 5.07 2.83 -7.03
N ASN A 141 4.70 1.58 -6.79
CA ASN A 141 4.77 0.97 -5.48
C ASN A 141 5.87 -0.10 -5.49
N ALA A 142 7.03 0.24 -4.97
CA ALA A 142 8.25 -0.54 -5.12
C ALA A 142 8.55 -0.79 -6.62
N GLU A 143 8.41 -2.01 -7.12
CA GLU A 143 8.67 -2.40 -8.51
C GLU A 143 7.41 -2.39 -9.39
N MET A 144 6.24 -2.09 -8.83
CA MET A 144 4.98 -2.17 -9.54
C MET A 144 4.52 -0.78 -10.00
N TYR A 145 4.37 -0.60 -11.30
CA TYR A 145 3.71 0.57 -11.88
C TYR A 145 2.21 0.53 -11.60
N LEU A 146 1.66 1.66 -11.16
CA LEU A 146 0.24 1.82 -10.87
C LEU A 146 -0.39 2.74 -11.93
N PRO A 147 -1.08 2.21 -12.94
CA PRO A 147 -1.73 3.02 -13.96
C PRO A 147 -2.89 3.83 -13.38
N GLU A 148 -3.23 4.94 -14.04
CA GLU A 148 -4.22 5.90 -13.55
C GLU A 148 -5.59 5.29 -13.32
N ASP A 149 -6.09 4.48 -14.25
CA ASP A 149 -7.38 3.80 -14.16
C ASP A 149 -7.46 2.92 -12.90
N ARG A 150 -6.35 2.26 -12.57
CA ARG A 150 -6.25 1.46 -11.36
C ARG A 150 -6.27 2.31 -10.09
N LEU A 151 -5.50 3.40 -10.08
CA LEU A 151 -5.49 4.35 -8.95
C LEU A 151 -6.88 4.93 -8.70
N MET A 152 -7.57 5.36 -9.77
CA MET A 152 -8.92 5.93 -9.67
C MET A 152 -9.94 4.89 -9.21
N SER A 153 -9.86 3.64 -9.70
CA SER A 153 -10.76 2.56 -9.27
C SER A 153 -10.66 2.26 -7.77
N LEU A 154 -9.52 2.55 -7.16
CA LEU A 154 -9.27 2.41 -5.73
C LEU A 154 -9.65 3.66 -4.92
N GLY A 155 -10.23 4.67 -5.55
CA GLY A 155 -10.66 5.91 -4.89
C GLY A 155 -9.51 6.86 -4.52
N MET A 156 -8.38 6.74 -5.17
CA MET A 156 -7.29 7.70 -5.02
C MET A 156 -7.62 9.02 -5.70
N GLN A 157 -7.08 10.11 -5.17
CA GLN A 157 -7.27 11.45 -5.69
C GLN A 157 -5.94 12.05 -6.11
N VAL A 158 -5.94 12.87 -7.15
CA VAL A 158 -4.77 13.58 -7.65
C VAL A 158 -4.97 15.08 -7.47
N ASN A 159 -3.89 15.76 -7.18
CA ASN A 159 -3.86 17.23 -7.08
C ASN A 159 -2.52 17.76 -7.61
N TRP A 160 -2.59 18.72 -8.52
CA TRP A 160 -1.44 19.47 -8.99
C TRP A 160 -1.32 20.82 -8.29
N GLN A 161 -0.11 21.22 -8.01
CA GLN A 161 0.22 22.51 -7.43
C GLN A 161 1.36 23.16 -8.22
N ARG A 162 1.21 24.45 -8.52
CA ARG A 162 2.29 25.28 -9.07
C ARG A 162 3.04 25.96 -7.93
N ILE A 163 4.36 26.04 -8.07
CA ILE A 163 5.29 26.65 -7.13
C ILE A 163 6.27 27.51 -7.90
N SER A 164 6.21 28.82 -7.73
CA SER A 164 7.09 29.78 -8.42
C SER A 164 7.57 30.88 -7.47
N GLN A 165 8.21 31.92 -8.04
CA GLN A 165 8.59 33.12 -7.29
C GLN A 165 7.41 34.10 -7.07
N ASP A 166 6.22 33.77 -7.59
CA ASP A 166 4.99 34.56 -7.45
C ASP A 166 3.92 33.78 -6.64
N PRO A 167 4.00 33.80 -5.30
CA PRO A 167 3.08 33.02 -4.47
C PRO A 167 1.62 33.48 -4.56
N VAL A 168 1.36 34.70 -5.01
CA VAL A 168 -0.01 35.21 -5.20
C VAL A 168 -0.63 34.59 -6.45
N ALA A 169 0.10 34.57 -7.54
CA ALA A 169 -0.33 33.91 -8.76
C ALA A 169 -0.40 32.38 -8.59
N ASP A 170 0.52 31.79 -7.83
CA ASP A 170 0.48 30.36 -7.51
C ASP A 170 -0.77 29.99 -6.71
N LYS A 171 -1.16 30.82 -5.75
CA LYS A 171 -2.38 30.58 -4.98
C LYS A 171 -3.63 30.61 -5.87
N ALA A 172 -3.69 31.56 -6.82
CA ALA A 172 -4.80 31.63 -7.78
C ALA A 172 -4.83 30.42 -8.72
N TRP A 173 -3.66 30.00 -9.23
CA TRP A 173 -3.52 28.83 -10.09
C TRP A 173 -3.93 27.54 -9.34
N ASN A 174 -3.42 27.35 -8.13
CA ASN A 174 -3.71 26.19 -7.29
C ASN A 174 -5.19 26.09 -6.90
N ALA A 175 -5.89 27.22 -6.79
CA ALA A 175 -7.34 27.23 -6.55
C ALA A 175 -8.16 26.66 -7.71
N GLY A 176 -7.61 26.71 -8.94
CA GLY A 176 -8.19 26.09 -10.12
C GLY A 176 -7.98 24.56 -10.20
N HIS A 177 -7.12 24.02 -9.35
CA HIS A 177 -6.75 22.60 -9.27
C HIS A 177 -7.11 22.01 -7.89
N PRO A 178 -8.41 21.93 -7.53
CA PRO A 178 -8.81 21.37 -6.23
C PRO A 178 -8.52 19.85 -6.19
N THR A 179 -8.32 19.36 -4.98
CA THR A 179 -8.07 17.93 -4.75
C THR A 179 -9.11 17.03 -5.40
N GLY A 180 -8.66 16.05 -6.17
CA GLY A 180 -9.52 15.10 -6.87
C GLY A 180 -10.12 15.58 -8.20
N ALA A 181 -9.80 16.81 -8.63
CA ALA A 181 -10.21 17.33 -9.94
C ALA A 181 -9.20 17.03 -11.04
N ASP A 182 -7.95 16.72 -10.65
CA ASP A 182 -6.84 16.49 -11.58
C ASP A 182 -6.69 15.01 -11.92
N THR A 183 -5.99 14.76 -13.03
CA THR A 183 -5.51 13.45 -13.47
C THR A 183 -3.99 13.35 -13.25
N LEU A 184 -3.39 12.22 -13.57
CA LEU A 184 -1.92 12.08 -13.53
C LEU A 184 -1.23 12.89 -14.64
N THR A 185 -1.98 13.38 -15.61
CA THR A 185 -1.45 14.22 -16.72
C THR A 185 -1.88 15.67 -16.54
N LEU A 186 -0.93 16.57 -16.59
CA LEU A 186 -1.14 18.02 -16.58
C LEU A 186 -0.64 18.65 -17.89
N GLN A 187 -1.55 19.30 -18.60
CA GLN A 187 -1.18 20.16 -19.76
C GLN A 187 -0.66 21.48 -19.22
N VAL A 188 0.55 21.86 -19.62
CA VAL A 188 1.17 23.15 -19.27
C VAL A 188 1.28 24.00 -20.52
N ASP A 189 0.72 25.20 -20.47
CA ASP A 189 0.73 26.22 -21.54
C ASP A 189 1.52 27.44 -21.06
N SER A 190 2.54 27.83 -21.81
CA SER A 190 3.40 28.96 -21.46
C SER A 190 2.64 30.29 -21.26
N LYS A 191 1.46 30.44 -21.86
CA LYS A 191 0.63 31.66 -21.74
C LYS A 191 -0.25 31.70 -20.50
N LYS A 192 -0.55 30.53 -19.92
CA LYS A 192 -1.52 30.40 -18.82
C LYS A 192 -0.90 29.98 -17.52
N ASP A 193 0.11 29.11 -17.61
CA ASP A 193 0.60 28.36 -16.45
C ASP A 193 1.94 28.87 -15.92
N LEU A 194 2.59 29.78 -16.65
CA LEU A 194 3.82 30.43 -16.18
C LEU A 194 3.54 31.64 -15.29
N PRO A 195 4.51 31.98 -14.39
CA PRO A 195 4.46 33.26 -13.68
C PRO A 195 4.44 34.46 -14.65
N SER A 196 3.86 35.56 -14.20
CA SER A 196 3.73 36.80 -15.00
C SER A 196 5.06 37.35 -15.54
N VAL A 197 6.16 37.02 -14.89
CA VAL A 197 7.52 37.38 -15.34
C VAL A 197 8.29 36.10 -15.67
N TRP A 198 8.39 35.78 -16.96
CA TRP A 198 9.18 34.67 -17.47
C TRP A 198 10.37 35.20 -18.27
N LYS A 199 11.57 35.08 -17.73
CA LYS A 199 12.82 35.63 -18.32
C LYS A 199 13.97 34.64 -18.08
N ALA A 200 15.10 34.87 -18.70
CA ALA A 200 16.30 34.03 -18.49
C ALA A 200 16.59 33.80 -17.01
N GLY A 201 16.74 32.56 -16.63
CA GLY A 201 16.93 32.10 -15.24
C GLY A 201 15.64 31.98 -14.42
N SER A 202 14.46 32.19 -15.00
CA SER A 202 13.19 31.89 -14.34
C SER A 202 13.00 30.37 -14.18
N LYS A 203 12.32 29.98 -13.11
CA LYS A 203 11.99 28.61 -12.80
C LYS A 203 10.56 28.52 -12.26
N VAL A 204 9.82 27.51 -12.68
CA VAL A 204 8.52 27.15 -12.14
C VAL A 204 8.53 25.67 -11.80
N GLY A 205 8.03 25.32 -10.63
CA GLY A 205 7.84 23.94 -10.17
C GLY A 205 6.39 23.52 -10.30
N PHE A 206 6.17 22.28 -10.64
CA PHE A 206 4.88 21.60 -10.58
C PHE A 206 4.99 20.40 -9.65
N LYS A 207 4.08 20.30 -8.71
CA LYS A 207 4.02 19.23 -7.74
C LYS A 207 2.74 18.43 -7.94
N CYS A 208 2.86 17.16 -8.28
CA CYS A 208 1.76 16.21 -8.28
C CYS A 208 1.68 15.50 -6.92
N THR A 209 0.51 15.49 -6.31
CA THR A 209 0.24 14.77 -5.06
C THR A 209 -0.84 13.74 -5.30
N VAL A 210 -0.54 12.48 -5.00
CA VAL A 210 -1.50 11.38 -4.98
C VAL A 210 -1.93 11.16 -3.54
N ILE A 211 -3.24 11.18 -3.30
CA ILE A 211 -3.88 11.04 -1.99
C ILE A 211 -4.63 9.72 -1.96
N PHE A 212 -4.31 8.88 -1.00
CA PHE A 212 -4.90 7.57 -0.83
C PHE A 212 -6.17 7.62 0.02
N PRO A 213 -7.08 6.64 -0.09
CA PRO A 213 -8.33 6.60 0.68
C PRO A 213 -8.11 6.63 2.21
N ASP A 214 -6.95 6.16 2.69
CA ASP A 214 -6.56 6.22 4.10
C ASP A 214 -5.99 7.60 4.53
N GLY A 215 -5.98 8.58 3.63
CA GLY A 215 -5.48 9.94 3.86
C GLY A 215 -3.96 10.10 3.73
N LYS A 216 -3.21 9.03 3.49
CA LYS A 216 -1.78 9.16 3.19
C LYS A 216 -1.56 9.82 1.84
N GLN A 217 -0.41 10.47 1.67
CA GLN A 217 -0.08 11.20 0.44
C GLN A 217 1.36 10.92 0.03
N LYS A 218 1.57 10.91 -1.28
CA LYS A 218 2.88 10.91 -1.92
C LYS A 218 2.94 11.94 -3.01
N SER A 219 4.08 12.58 -3.19
CA SER A 219 4.23 13.66 -4.15
C SER A 219 5.52 13.52 -4.93
N GLY A 220 5.42 13.86 -6.23
CA GLY A 220 6.54 14.14 -7.09
C GLY A 220 6.64 15.64 -7.41
N ASN A 221 7.80 16.10 -7.84
CA ASN A 221 8.03 17.47 -8.24
C ASN A 221 8.78 17.49 -9.58
N TYR A 222 8.37 18.38 -10.44
CA TYR A 222 9.04 18.68 -11.72
C TYR A 222 9.32 20.16 -11.84
N SER A 223 10.40 20.54 -12.51
CA SER A 223 10.77 21.95 -12.65
C SER A 223 11.03 22.29 -14.11
N ILE A 224 10.37 23.32 -14.56
CA ILE A 224 10.60 23.93 -15.88
C ILE A 224 11.47 25.17 -15.68
N VAL A 225 12.47 25.31 -16.52
CA VAL A 225 13.45 26.41 -16.49
C VAL A 225 13.48 27.15 -17.81
N ASN A 226 13.94 28.41 -17.75
CA ASN A 226 14.21 29.22 -18.92
C ASN A 226 15.71 29.38 -19.15
#